data_733509d6be60d4624d6245ebc96c626a
#
_entry.id   733509d6be60d4624d6245ebc96c626a
#
_cell.length_a   1.000
_cell.length_b   1.000
_cell.length_c   1.000
_cell.angle_alpha   90.00
_cell.angle_beta   90.00
_cell.angle_gamma   90.00
#
_symmetry.space_group_name_H-M   'P 1'
#
loop_
_entity.id
_entity.type
_entity.pdbx_description
1 polymer ?
#
loop_
_entity_poly.entity_id
_entity_poly.type
_entity_poly.pdbx_seq_one_letter_code
_entity_poly.pdbx_strand_id
1 'polypeptide(L)'
;MQENPTFNHQADLVNSAIRFINSWFRQSKTITAELSNFFILPGNKVIGAEVIVARLKGIFGQSDEYVGGRYDIIDVNFELMGEEKGMGFVEGVAGFRAVLKDQSKIISGPFKLYFALQNGSWKIVNIEFPGFAY
;
A
#
# COMPACT_ATOMS: atom_id res chain seq x y z
N MET A 1 -5.49 35.05 -9.12
CA MET A 1 -5.15 34.11 -8.06
C MET A 1 -4.83 32.76 -8.67
N GLN A 2 -3.82 32.20 -8.20
CA GLN A 2 -3.25 31.01 -8.76
C GLN A 2 -3.41 29.85 -7.79
N GLU A 3 -4.07 28.82 -8.21
CA GLU A 3 -4.09 27.62 -7.41
C GLU A 3 -2.89 26.77 -7.74
N ASN A 4 -2.47 26.02 -6.77
CA ASN A 4 -1.40 25.07 -6.97
C ASN A 4 -2.00 23.67 -7.10
N PRO A 5 -2.24 23.19 -8.32
CA PRO A 5 -2.91 21.92 -8.52
C PRO A 5 -2.08 20.72 -8.06
N THR A 6 -0.80 20.93 -7.75
CA THR A 6 0.07 19.83 -7.38
C THR A 6 -0.10 19.40 -5.92
N PHE A 7 -0.86 20.16 -5.12
CA PHE A 7 -0.97 19.88 -3.69
C PHE A 7 -2.35 19.35 -3.30
N ASN A 8 -2.90 18.47 -4.11
CA ASN A 8 -4.09 17.74 -3.70
C ASN A 8 -3.67 16.46 -2.97
N HIS A 9 -3.41 16.61 -1.68
CA HIS A 9 -2.91 15.49 -0.88
C HIS A 9 -3.86 14.32 -0.81
N GLN A 10 -5.15 14.58 -0.74
CA GLN A 10 -6.13 13.51 -0.70
C GLN A 10 -6.08 12.67 -1.97
N ALA A 11 -6.06 13.32 -3.12
CA ALA A 11 -5.99 12.62 -4.39
C ALA A 11 -4.67 11.85 -4.53
N ASP A 12 -3.57 12.44 -4.09
CA ASP A 12 -2.27 11.79 -4.16
C ASP A 12 -2.21 10.53 -3.30
N LEU A 13 -2.78 10.59 -2.09
CA LEU A 13 -2.87 9.43 -1.22
C LEU A 13 -3.72 8.33 -1.85
N VAL A 14 -4.89 8.68 -2.35
CA VAL A 14 -5.78 7.71 -2.98
C VAL A 14 -5.12 7.07 -4.19
N ASN A 15 -4.49 7.88 -5.04
CA ASN A 15 -3.83 7.37 -6.23
C ASN A 15 -2.67 6.43 -5.89
N SER A 16 -1.90 6.76 -4.87
CA SER A 16 -0.82 5.88 -4.42
C SER A 16 -1.37 4.55 -3.89
N ALA A 17 -2.45 4.61 -3.10
CA ALA A 17 -3.09 3.40 -2.60
C ALA A 17 -3.61 2.53 -3.76
N ILE A 18 -4.24 3.14 -4.75
CA ILE A 18 -4.76 2.42 -5.92
C ILE A 18 -3.61 1.76 -6.69
N ARG A 19 -2.50 2.47 -6.89
CA ARG A 19 -1.34 1.88 -7.56
C ARG A 19 -0.78 0.70 -6.78
N PHE A 20 -0.71 0.80 -5.46
CA PHE A 20 -0.28 -0.31 -4.61
C PHE A 20 -1.21 -1.50 -4.79
N ILE A 21 -2.52 -1.28 -4.68
CA ILE A 21 -3.51 -2.36 -4.75
C ILE A 21 -3.46 -3.05 -6.12
N ASN A 22 -3.40 -2.27 -7.20
CA ASN A 22 -3.33 -2.84 -8.54
C ASN A 22 -2.02 -3.61 -8.76
N SER A 23 -0.92 -3.11 -8.24
CA SER A 23 0.36 -3.83 -8.31
C SER A 23 0.31 -5.13 -7.50
N TRP A 24 -0.38 -5.12 -6.36
CA TRP A 24 -0.59 -6.34 -5.57
C TRP A 24 -1.34 -7.39 -6.39
N PHE A 25 -2.47 -7.00 -6.99
CA PHE A 25 -3.28 -7.95 -7.77
C PHE A 25 -2.52 -8.53 -8.96
N ARG A 26 -1.56 -7.79 -9.49
CA ARG A 26 -0.71 -8.26 -10.60
C ARG A 26 0.55 -8.96 -10.12
N GLN A 27 0.78 -9.04 -8.82
CA GLN A 27 2.02 -9.56 -8.24
C GLN A 27 3.24 -8.89 -8.87
N SER A 28 3.16 -7.59 -9.06
CA SER A 28 4.12 -6.81 -9.84
C SER A 28 5.18 -6.14 -8.98
N LYS A 29 6.42 -6.13 -9.46
CA LYS A 29 7.51 -5.39 -8.81
C LYS A 29 7.24 -3.90 -8.74
N THR A 30 6.34 -3.37 -9.56
CA THR A 30 6.02 -1.94 -9.53
C THR A 30 5.46 -1.49 -8.18
N ILE A 31 5.01 -2.44 -7.36
CA ILE A 31 4.54 -2.14 -6.00
C ILE A 31 5.61 -1.44 -5.17
N THR A 32 6.89 -1.69 -5.46
CA THR A 32 7.98 -1.10 -4.68
C THR A 32 8.07 0.41 -4.85
N ALA A 33 7.55 0.95 -5.95
CA ALA A 33 7.58 2.39 -6.19
C ALA A 33 6.73 3.17 -5.17
N GLU A 34 5.79 2.51 -4.51
CA GLU A 34 4.91 3.16 -3.54
C GLU A 34 5.47 3.11 -2.12
N LEU A 35 6.58 2.40 -1.90
CA LEU A 35 7.10 2.15 -0.56
C LEU A 35 8.10 3.20 -0.15
N SER A 36 8.06 3.57 1.14
CA SER A 36 9.12 4.38 1.75
C SER A 36 10.40 3.56 1.86
N ASN A 37 11.52 4.25 2.05
CA ASN A 37 12.80 3.59 2.31
C ASN A 37 12.83 2.90 3.67
N PHE A 38 11.92 3.23 4.55
CA PHE A 38 11.82 2.62 5.87
C PHE A 38 10.37 2.39 6.23
N PHE A 39 10.16 1.41 7.08
CA PHE A 39 8.83 1.08 7.61
C PHE A 39 8.83 1.23 9.11
N ILE A 40 7.69 1.65 9.66
CA ILE A 40 7.48 1.82 11.09
C ILE A 40 6.52 0.73 11.55
N LEU A 41 7.01 -0.17 12.40
CA LEU A 41 6.22 -1.27 12.93
C LEU A 41 5.71 -0.93 14.33
N PRO A 42 4.74 -1.71 14.85
CA PRO A 42 4.27 -1.50 16.22
C PRO A 42 5.42 -1.46 17.22
N GLY A 43 5.32 -0.58 18.20
CA GLY A 43 6.39 -0.37 19.16
C GLY A 43 7.47 0.56 18.65
N ASN A 44 7.20 1.29 17.58
CA ASN A 44 8.14 2.24 16.96
C ASN A 44 9.41 1.56 16.43
N LYS A 45 9.32 0.28 16.09
CA LYS A 45 10.42 -0.43 15.48
C LYS A 45 10.54 -0.02 14.02
N VAL A 46 11.72 0.39 13.60
CA VAL A 46 11.99 0.83 12.23
C VAL A 46 12.79 -0.23 11.51
N ILE A 47 12.35 -0.61 10.31
CA ILE A 47 13.06 -1.55 9.46
C ILE A 47 13.22 -0.95 8.07
N GLY A 48 14.20 -1.42 7.33
CA GLY A 48 14.42 -0.97 5.96
C GLY A 48 13.43 -1.56 4.99
N ALA A 49 13.19 -0.86 3.90
CA ALA A 49 12.25 -1.30 2.88
C ALA A 49 12.67 -2.61 2.22
N GLU A 50 13.97 -2.91 2.19
CA GLU A 50 14.46 -4.16 1.59
C GLU A 50 13.86 -5.39 2.27
N VAL A 51 13.57 -5.31 3.56
CA VAL A 51 12.92 -6.40 4.29
C VAL A 51 11.50 -6.61 3.75
N ILE A 52 10.80 -5.50 3.49
CA ILE A 52 9.43 -5.54 2.97
C ILE A 52 9.41 -6.05 1.54
N VAL A 53 10.34 -5.57 0.71
CA VAL A 53 10.45 -6.02 -0.69
C VAL A 53 10.68 -7.53 -0.75
N ALA A 54 11.58 -8.05 0.09
CA ALA A 54 11.84 -9.49 0.15
C ALA A 54 10.58 -10.25 0.60
N ARG A 55 9.84 -9.70 1.55
CA ARG A 55 8.61 -10.33 2.02
C ARG A 55 7.54 -10.36 0.93
N LEU A 56 7.35 -9.26 0.20
CA LEU A 56 6.41 -9.21 -0.89
C LEU A 56 6.76 -10.22 -1.98
N LYS A 57 8.04 -10.31 -2.32
CA LYS A 57 8.50 -11.27 -3.32
C LYS A 57 8.19 -12.70 -2.89
N GLY A 58 8.41 -13.02 -1.62
CA GLY A 58 8.10 -14.34 -1.08
C GLY A 58 6.61 -14.64 -1.12
N ILE A 59 5.78 -13.67 -0.74
CA ILE A 59 4.33 -13.82 -0.77
C ILE A 59 3.83 -14.05 -2.19
N PHE A 60 4.27 -13.22 -3.13
CA PHE A 60 3.86 -13.35 -4.53
C PHE A 60 4.30 -14.67 -5.15
N GLY A 61 5.43 -15.21 -4.68
CA GLY A 61 5.92 -16.50 -5.17
C GLY A 61 5.11 -17.70 -4.70
N GLN A 62 4.19 -17.52 -3.75
CA GLN A 62 3.38 -18.61 -3.21
C GLN A 62 2.15 -18.92 -4.06
N SER A 63 1.86 -18.11 -5.06
CA SER A 63 0.68 -18.29 -5.91
C SER A 63 1.07 -18.08 -7.36
N ASP A 64 0.39 -18.80 -8.26
CA ASP A 64 0.62 -18.64 -9.68
C ASP A 64 0.05 -17.32 -10.18
N GLU A 65 -1.13 -16.96 -9.68
CA GLU A 65 -1.76 -15.70 -10.03
C GLU A 65 -2.81 -15.29 -8.99
N TYR A 66 -3.15 -14.02 -9.00
CA TYR A 66 -4.29 -13.49 -8.26
C TYR A 66 -5.37 -13.11 -9.27
N VAL A 67 -6.58 -13.56 -9.04
CA VAL A 67 -7.69 -13.29 -9.97
C VAL A 67 -8.86 -12.67 -9.20
N GLY A 68 -9.71 -11.96 -9.93
CA GLY A 68 -10.92 -11.38 -9.37
C GLY A 68 -10.65 -10.32 -8.31
N GLY A 69 -9.57 -9.57 -8.46
CA GLY A 69 -9.21 -8.53 -7.51
C GLY A 69 -10.28 -7.44 -7.48
N ARG A 70 -10.65 -7.03 -6.26
CA ARG A 70 -11.59 -5.94 -6.05
C ARG A 70 -11.23 -5.22 -4.76
N TYR A 71 -11.60 -3.96 -4.69
CA TYR A 71 -11.37 -3.16 -3.49
C TYR A 71 -12.38 -2.03 -3.41
N ASP A 72 -12.53 -1.51 -2.20
CA ASP A 72 -13.37 -0.36 -1.94
C ASP A 72 -12.66 0.50 -0.90
N ILE A 73 -12.39 1.75 -1.23
CA ILE A 73 -11.78 2.69 -0.32
C ILE A 73 -12.88 3.34 0.50
N ILE A 74 -12.73 3.27 1.83
CA ILE A 74 -13.76 3.73 2.75
C ILE A 74 -13.38 5.04 3.41
N ASP A 75 -12.09 5.22 3.74
CA ASP A 75 -11.65 6.42 4.45
C ASP A 75 -10.24 6.81 4.04
N VAL A 76 -10.02 8.11 3.96
CA VAL A 76 -8.73 8.73 3.68
C VAL A 76 -8.53 9.87 4.65
N ASN A 77 -7.40 9.90 5.32
CA ASN A 77 -7.13 10.94 6.28
C ASN A 77 -5.65 11.30 6.25
N PHE A 78 -5.34 12.55 6.53
CA PHE A 78 -3.94 12.97 6.61
C PHE A 78 -3.81 14.20 7.48
N GLU A 79 -2.61 14.40 7.98
CA GLU A 79 -2.27 15.56 8.79
C GLU A 79 -0.91 16.06 8.33
N LEU A 80 -0.82 17.35 8.05
CA LEU A 80 0.44 17.97 7.64
C LEU A 80 1.16 18.51 8.85
N MET A 81 2.47 18.27 8.90
CA MET A 81 3.34 18.75 9.96
C MET A 81 4.37 19.74 9.42
N GLY A 82 4.04 20.39 8.31
CA GLY A 82 4.89 21.31 7.60
C GLY A 82 4.59 21.23 6.10
N GLU A 83 5.37 21.95 5.30
CA GLU A 83 5.10 22.04 3.86
C GLU A 83 5.35 20.71 3.15
N GLU A 84 6.36 19.96 3.61
CA GLU A 84 6.76 18.74 2.92
C GLU A 84 6.78 17.53 3.85
N LYS A 85 6.09 17.63 4.99
CA LYS A 85 6.02 16.54 5.96
C LYS A 85 4.58 16.32 6.38
N GLY A 86 4.24 15.07 6.56
CA GLY A 86 2.91 14.71 7.00
C GLY A 86 2.78 13.21 7.15
N MET A 87 1.68 12.80 7.73
CA MET A 87 1.31 11.41 7.89
C MET A 87 -0.13 11.24 7.43
N GLY A 88 -0.46 10.08 6.92
CA GLY A 88 -1.81 9.81 6.50
C GLY A 88 -2.07 8.33 6.34
N PHE A 89 -3.31 8.01 6.02
CA PHE A 89 -3.68 6.63 5.75
C PHE A 89 -4.81 6.56 4.73
N VAL A 90 -4.90 5.42 4.09
CA VAL A 90 -6.03 5.04 3.23
C VAL A 90 -6.49 3.68 3.72
N GLU A 91 -7.78 3.55 4.01
CA GLU A 91 -8.31 2.28 4.47
C GLU A 91 -9.57 1.90 3.72
N GLY A 92 -9.86 0.60 3.71
CA GLY A 92 -11.01 0.07 3.03
C GLY A 92 -11.04 -1.43 3.15
N VAL A 93 -11.59 -2.08 2.14
CA VAL A 93 -11.64 -3.54 2.05
C VAL A 93 -11.11 -3.97 0.70
N ALA A 94 -10.53 -5.15 0.65
CA ALA A 94 -10.01 -5.70 -0.59
C ALA A 94 -10.18 -7.22 -0.58
N GLY A 95 -10.23 -7.81 -1.75
CA GLY A 95 -10.36 -9.24 -1.87
C GLY A 95 -9.88 -9.73 -3.22
N PHE A 96 -9.44 -10.97 -3.26
CA PHE A 96 -8.96 -11.61 -4.47
C PHE A 96 -8.91 -13.11 -4.25
N ARG A 97 -8.69 -13.83 -5.33
CA ARG A 97 -8.52 -15.29 -5.28
C ARG A 97 -7.07 -15.60 -5.65
N ALA A 98 -6.37 -16.26 -4.74
CA ALA A 98 -5.02 -16.73 -4.99
C ALA A 98 -5.09 -18.13 -5.58
N VAL A 99 -4.47 -18.33 -6.74
CA VAL A 99 -4.50 -19.58 -7.47
C VAL A 99 -3.12 -20.22 -7.45
N LEU A 100 -3.06 -21.48 -7.07
CA LEU A 100 -1.84 -22.28 -7.12
C LEU A 100 -2.20 -23.64 -7.71
N LYS A 101 -1.73 -23.88 -8.93
CA LYS A 101 -2.06 -25.12 -9.67
C LYS A 101 -3.58 -25.24 -9.81
N ASP A 102 -4.16 -26.32 -9.35
CA ASP A 102 -5.59 -26.57 -9.47
C ASP A 102 -6.40 -26.06 -8.28
N GLN A 103 -5.74 -25.40 -7.33
CA GLN A 103 -6.40 -24.97 -6.11
C GLN A 103 -6.49 -23.46 -6.09
N SER A 104 -7.55 -22.96 -5.48
CA SER A 104 -7.70 -21.54 -5.28
C SER A 104 -8.23 -21.27 -3.89
N LYS A 105 -7.94 -20.07 -3.40
CA LYS A 105 -8.27 -19.65 -2.06
C LYS A 105 -8.71 -18.21 -2.11
N ILE A 106 -9.86 -17.92 -1.51
CA ILE A 106 -10.34 -16.55 -1.41
C ILE A 106 -9.66 -15.88 -0.23
N ILE A 107 -9.07 -14.72 -0.48
CA ILE A 107 -8.42 -13.91 0.53
C ILE A 107 -9.10 -12.55 0.51
N SER A 108 -9.66 -12.13 1.63
CA SER A 108 -10.36 -10.85 1.71
C SER A 108 -10.34 -10.32 3.13
N GLY A 109 -10.51 -9.02 3.26
CA GLY A 109 -10.56 -8.38 4.55
C GLY A 109 -10.30 -6.89 4.46
N PRO A 110 -10.22 -6.25 5.62
CA PRO A 110 -9.90 -4.83 5.66
C PRO A 110 -8.43 -4.59 5.30
N PHE A 111 -8.17 -3.40 4.75
CA PHE A 111 -6.80 -2.95 4.56
C PHE A 111 -6.64 -1.55 5.14
N LYS A 112 -5.42 -1.23 5.51
CA LYS A 112 -5.04 0.11 5.91
C LYS A 112 -3.59 0.31 5.53
N LEU A 113 -3.35 1.30 4.68
CA LEU A 113 -2.03 1.67 4.23
C LEU A 113 -1.66 2.98 4.88
N TYR A 114 -0.56 2.99 5.60
CA TYR A 114 -0.07 4.18 6.29
C TYR A 114 1.02 4.83 5.46
N PHE A 115 0.94 6.15 5.34
CA PHE A 115 1.82 6.92 4.48
C PHE A 115 2.54 8.00 5.26
N ALA A 116 3.73 8.34 4.80
CA ALA A 116 4.44 9.54 5.22
C ALA A 116 4.69 10.39 3.99
N LEU A 117 4.53 11.69 4.15
CA LEU A 117 4.88 12.64 3.10
C LEU A 117 6.38 12.92 3.20
N GLN A 118 7.09 12.64 2.11
CA GLN A 118 8.54 12.72 2.05
C GLN A 118 8.93 13.43 0.76
N ASN A 119 9.50 14.62 0.88
CA ASN A 119 9.95 15.40 -0.28
C ASN A 119 8.85 15.57 -1.33
N GLY A 120 7.64 15.86 -0.87
CA GLY A 120 6.51 16.09 -1.77
C GLY A 120 5.83 14.84 -2.28
N SER A 121 6.26 13.66 -1.86
CA SER A 121 5.65 12.39 -2.28
C SER A 121 5.16 11.60 -1.08
N TRP A 122 3.97 11.03 -1.21
CA TRP A 122 3.42 10.14 -0.20
C TRP A 122 3.96 8.74 -0.44
N LYS A 123 4.60 8.17 0.60
CA LYS A 123 5.18 6.83 0.54
C LYS A 123 4.66 5.98 1.68
N ILE A 124 4.44 4.71 1.41
CA ILE A 124 3.89 3.77 2.39
C ILE A 124 4.96 3.43 3.43
N VAL A 125 4.59 3.57 4.70
CA VAL A 125 5.46 3.25 5.84
C VAL A 125 4.95 2.08 6.67
N ASN A 126 3.72 1.62 6.41
CA ASN A 126 3.18 0.42 7.07
C ASN A 126 2.06 -0.15 6.21
N ILE A 127 1.98 -1.47 6.17
CA ILE A 127 1.00 -2.19 5.35
C ILE A 127 0.17 -3.10 6.24
N GLU A 128 -1.16 -2.94 6.16
CA GLU A 128 -2.13 -3.90 6.65
C GLU A 128 -3.00 -4.24 5.44
N PHE A 129 -2.83 -5.43 4.91
CA PHE A 129 -3.50 -5.80 3.66
C PHE A 129 -3.79 -7.31 3.68
N PRO A 130 -4.96 -7.73 3.19
CA PRO A 130 -5.29 -9.17 3.17
C PRO A 130 -4.25 -9.96 2.39
N GLY A 131 -3.68 -10.96 3.04
CA GLY A 131 -2.61 -11.78 2.43
C GLY A 131 -1.22 -11.31 2.74
N PHE A 132 -1.05 -10.13 3.34
CA PHE A 132 0.28 -9.65 3.73
C PHE A 132 0.52 -9.91 5.21
N ALA A 133 1.73 -10.37 5.53
CA ALA A 133 2.21 -10.50 6.90
C ALA A 133 3.70 -10.13 6.93
N TYR A 134 4.08 -9.44 7.99
CA TYR A 134 5.48 -9.05 8.18
C TYR A 134 6.41 -10.21 8.49
#